data_6ea23c9b1aa8bb27d3353588fcfac6c8
#
_entry.id   6ea23c9b1aa8bb27d3353588fcfac6c8
#
_cell.length_a   1.000
_cell.length_b   1.000
_cell.length_c   1.000
_cell.angle_alpha   90.00
_cell.angle_beta   90.00
_cell.angle_gamma   90.00
#
_symmetry.space_group_name_H-M   'P 1'
#
loop_
_entity.id
_entity.type
_entity.pdbx_description
1 polymer ?
#
loop_
_entity_poly.entity_id
_entity_poly.type
_entity_poly.pdbx_seq_one_letter_code
_entity_poly.pdbx_strand_id
1 'polypeptide(L)' 'MLITKFVEVPNSNIQEEVTNDFGYDLCYDMAQQFGHAQLVWYALNGTRVVEGEFTDRD' A
#
# COMPACT_ATOMS: atom_id res chain seq x y z
N MET A 1 -18.12 7.06 -5.71
CA MET A 1 -17.41 7.23 -4.45
C MET A 1 -15.94 6.88 -4.59
N LEU A 2 -15.10 7.73 -4.07
CA LEU A 2 -13.67 7.47 -4.15
C LEU A 2 -13.22 6.74 -2.89
N ILE A 3 -12.39 5.74 -3.08
CA ILE A 3 -11.82 4.99 -1.97
C ILE A 3 -10.39 5.44 -1.79
N THR A 4 -10.03 5.86 -0.58
CA THR A 4 -8.67 6.24 -0.29
C THR A 4 -7.83 4.99 -0.11
N LYS A 5 -6.73 4.92 -0.82
CA LYS A 5 -5.80 3.81 -0.73
C LYS A 5 -4.52 4.26 -0.04
N PHE A 6 -3.85 3.32 0.58
CA PHE A 6 -2.61 3.58 1.30
C PHE A 6 -1.57 2.55 0.92
N VAL A 7 -0.31 2.94 1.04
CA VAL A 7 0.79 1.98 0.96
C VAL A 7 1.36 1.82 2.35
N GLU A 8 1.39 0.60 2.84
CA GLU A 8 1.84 0.30 4.19
C GLU A 8 3.04 -0.62 4.14
N VAL A 9 4.00 -0.38 5.03
CA VAL A 9 5.15 -1.26 5.17
C VAL A 9 4.87 -2.18 6.36
N PRO A 10 4.78 -3.49 6.13
CA PRO A 10 4.45 -4.43 7.21
C PRO A 10 5.45 -4.37 8.35
N ASN A 11 4.97 -4.60 9.54
CA ASN A 11 5.80 -4.63 10.75
C ASN A 11 6.42 -3.27 11.06
N SER A 12 5.77 -2.20 10.61
CA SER A 12 6.24 -0.85 10.88
C SER A 12 5.04 0.07 10.99
N ASN A 13 5.30 1.32 11.32
CA ASN A 13 4.25 2.33 11.36
C ASN A 13 4.24 3.18 10.09
N ILE A 14 4.95 2.75 9.07
CA ILE A 14 5.05 3.53 7.84
C ILE A 14 3.80 3.32 7.00
N GLN A 15 3.12 4.42 6.68
CA GLN A 15 1.92 4.38 5.87
C GLN A 15 1.86 5.70 5.10
N GLU A 16 1.61 5.62 3.80
CA GLU A 16 1.47 6.82 2.98
C GLU A 16 0.20 6.74 2.15
N GLU A 17 -0.48 7.86 2.05
CA GLU A 17 -1.71 7.92 1.29
C GLU A 17 -1.39 7.98 -0.20
N VAL A 18 -2.15 7.21 -0.99
CA VAL A 18 -2.00 7.22 -2.44
C VAL A 18 -2.74 8.43 -2.98
N THR A 19 -2.03 9.28 -3.72
CA THR A 19 -2.61 10.51 -4.25
C THR A 19 -2.79 10.47 -5.77
N ASN A 20 -2.41 9.37 -6.41
CA ASN A 20 -2.64 9.23 -7.84
C ASN A 20 -3.60 8.08 -8.08
N ASP A 21 -3.90 7.80 -9.34
CA ASP A 21 -4.94 6.86 -9.65
C ASP A 21 -4.64 5.43 -9.28
N PHE A 22 -3.40 5.02 -9.31
CA PHE A 22 -3.10 3.61 -9.19
C PHE A 22 -2.44 3.22 -7.89
N GLY A 23 -1.44 3.95 -7.47
CA GLY A 23 -0.73 3.62 -6.24
C GLY A 23 0.32 2.53 -6.39
N TYR A 24 0.36 1.82 -7.51
CA TYR A 24 1.32 0.74 -7.66
C TYR A 24 2.75 1.26 -7.73
N ASP A 25 2.96 2.41 -8.37
CA ASP A 25 4.29 3.00 -8.42
C ASP A 25 4.81 3.33 -7.04
N LEU A 26 3.97 3.92 -6.22
CA LEU A 26 4.37 4.25 -4.85
C LEU A 26 4.65 2.98 -4.05
N CYS A 27 3.80 1.96 -4.22
CA CYS A 27 3.99 0.71 -3.50
C CYS A 27 5.31 0.06 -3.91
N TYR A 28 5.62 0.06 -5.18
CA TYR A 28 6.85 -0.52 -5.67
C TYR A 28 8.07 0.23 -5.13
N ASP A 29 8.03 1.57 -5.16
CA ASP A 29 9.12 2.38 -4.64
C ASP A 29 9.35 2.13 -3.16
N MET A 30 8.29 2.05 -2.40
CA MET A 30 8.40 1.80 -0.97
C MET A 30 8.92 0.40 -0.69
N ALA A 31 8.55 -0.58 -1.52
CA ALA A 31 9.08 -1.92 -1.39
C ALA A 31 10.59 -1.93 -1.64
N GLN A 32 11.05 -1.12 -2.59
CA GLN A 32 12.48 -1.02 -2.86
C GLN A 32 13.23 -0.39 -1.69
N GLN A 33 12.60 0.59 -1.03
CA GLN A 33 13.25 1.27 0.08
C GLN A 33 13.23 0.48 1.37
N PHE A 34 12.14 -0.20 1.65
CA PHE A 34 11.91 -0.83 2.94
C PHE A 34 11.88 -2.36 2.88
N GLY A 35 11.96 -2.93 1.69
CA GLY A 35 12.00 -4.38 1.51
C GLY A 35 10.65 -5.02 1.26
N HIS A 36 9.55 -4.37 1.60
CA HIS A 36 8.22 -4.95 1.45
C HIS A 36 7.19 -3.84 1.60
N ALA A 37 6.20 -3.80 0.74
CA ALA A 37 5.12 -2.82 0.84
C ALA A 37 3.83 -3.43 0.33
N GLN A 38 2.71 -2.98 0.88
CA GLN A 38 1.39 -3.46 0.50
C GLN A 38 0.51 -2.27 0.14
N LEU A 39 -0.24 -2.41 -0.94
CA LEU A 39 -1.23 -1.42 -1.34
C LEU A 39 -2.56 -1.87 -0.77
N VAL A 40 -3.14 -1.06 0.11
CA VAL A 40 -4.33 -1.47 0.87
C VAL A 40 -5.39 -0.39 0.83
N TRP A 41 -6.63 -0.80 1.09
CA TRP A 41 -7.72 0.13 1.35
C TRP A 41 -8.65 -0.51 2.37
N TYR A 42 -9.53 0.30 2.92
CA TYR A 42 -10.41 -0.16 3.97
C TYR A 42 -11.85 -0.07 3.48
N ALA A 43 -12.56 -1.19 3.58
CA ALA A 43 -13.96 -1.23 3.20
C ALA A 43 -14.81 -0.46 4.22
N LEU A 44 -16.06 -0.20 3.86
CA LEU A 44 -16.94 0.54 4.75
C LEU A 44 -17.13 -0.12 6.11
N ASN A 45 -17.05 -1.44 6.15
CA ASN A 45 -17.19 -2.16 7.40
C ASN A 45 -15.89 -2.28 8.18
N GLY A 46 -14.83 -1.60 7.71
CA GLY A 46 -13.55 -1.61 8.40
C GLY A 46 -12.60 -2.71 7.98
N THR A 47 -13.01 -3.58 7.06
CA THR A 47 -12.14 -4.66 6.61
C THR A 47 -10.96 -4.10 5.82
N ARG A 48 -9.76 -4.55 6.16
CA ARG A 48 -8.55 -4.17 5.46
C ARG A 48 -8.39 -5.07 4.24
N VAL A 49 -8.30 -4.48 3.07
CA VAL A 49 -8.18 -5.22 1.82
C VAL A 49 -6.82 -4.94 1.21
N VAL A 50 -6.04 -5.99 0.97
CA VAL A 50 -4.73 -5.85 0.33
C VAL A 50 -4.93 -6.04 -1.16
N GLU A 51 -4.76 -4.96 -1.90
CA GLU A 51 -4.97 -4.99 -3.34
C GLU A 51 -3.72 -5.40 -4.09
N GLY A 52 -2.55 -5.04 -3.58
CA GLY A 52 -1.29 -5.37 -4.22
C GLY A 52 -0.18 -5.46 -3.19
N GLU A 53 0.90 -6.12 -3.56
CA GLU A 53 2.00 -6.33 -2.65
C GLU A 53 3.28 -6.51 -3.44
N PHE A 54 4.34 -5.86 -3.01
CA PHE A 54 5.65 -6.00 -3.63
C PHE A 54 6.70 -6.25 -2.57
N THR A 55 7.73 -7.00 -2.96
CA THR A 55 8.91 -7.16 -2.14
C THR A 55 10.11 -6.82 -3.01
N ASP A 56 11.23 -6.51 -2.39
CA ASP A 56 12.42 -6.20 -3.18
C ASP A 56 13.20 -7.44 -3.54
N ARG A 57 12.72 -8.66 -3.17
CA ARG A 57 13.36 -9.84 -3.51
C ARG A 57 12.49 -10.61 -4.34
N ASP A 58 12.49 -10.74 -5.27
CA ASP A 58 11.82 -11.55 -6.11
C ASP A 58 11.77 -11.25 -7.12
#